data_caee386a8ddf61b79980a619d26dd9dd
#
_entry.id   caee386a8ddf61b79980a619d26dd9dd
#
_cell.length_a   1.000
_cell.length_b   1.000
_cell.length_c   1.000
_cell.angle_alpha   90.00
_cell.angle_beta   90.00
_cell.angle_gamma   90.00
#
_symmetry.space_group_name_H-M   'P 1'
#
loop_
_entity.id
_entity.type
_entity.pdbx_description
1 polymer ?
#
loop_
_entity_poly.entity_id
_entity_poly.type
_entity_poly.pdbx_seq_one_letter_code
_entity_poly.pdbx_strand_id
1 'polypeptide(L)'
;FLNAKSGVHPDVVRILADFLNNEIYPLVPRHGSVGASGDLVQLAHIALALIGESEVSFRGEVVPAAEAMKACGITPLRLRIRDGLALTNGTAVMTGIGMVNLAQARRLLDWAVKASVMLNEVVESYDDFMAEPLNACKLHAGQIEIARRMREICASSRRLRKRETELYSGDTGEAPTFKHKVQPYYSLRCTPQILGPVLETLEQAEKILVEEFNSVDDNPVVDQIGRASCRERV
;
A
#
# COMPACT_ATOMS: atom_id res chain seq x y z
N PHE A 1 -2.01 -15.63 -14.09
CA PHE A 1 -2.30 -16.26 -15.40
C PHE A 1 -1.15 -16.14 -16.39
N LEU A 2 -0.39 -15.05 -16.41
CA LEU A 2 0.70 -14.82 -17.38
C LEU A 2 1.76 -15.94 -17.42
N ASN A 3 2.01 -16.60 -16.30
CA ASN A 3 2.97 -17.70 -16.21
C ASN A 3 2.44 -19.04 -16.76
N ALA A 4 1.21 -19.08 -17.27
CA ALA A 4 0.55 -20.27 -17.83
C ALA A 4 0.56 -21.50 -16.91
N LYS A 5 0.44 -21.27 -15.59
CA LYS A 5 0.44 -22.34 -14.56
C LYS A 5 -0.96 -22.62 -13.99
N SER A 6 -1.94 -21.75 -14.28
CA SER A 6 -3.30 -21.86 -13.79
C SER A 6 -4.08 -22.99 -14.46
N GLY A 7 -3.76 -23.33 -15.71
CA GLY A 7 -4.51 -24.28 -16.52
C GLY A 7 -5.93 -23.82 -16.87
N VAL A 8 -6.19 -22.51 -16.83
CA VAL A 8 -7.47 -21.92 -17.28
C VAL A 8 -7.54 -21.77 -18.78
N HIS A 9 -8.77 -21.75 -19.31
CA HIS A 9 -8.97 -21.44 -20.71
C HIS A 9 -8.66 -19.96 -20.99
N PRO A 10 -8.07 -19.60 -22.16
CA PRO A 10 -7.77 -18.20 -22.51
C PRO A 10 -8.96 -17.23 -22.44
N ASP A 11 -10.18 -17.72 -22.60
CA ASP A 11 -11.40 -16.92 -22.50
C ASP A 11 -11.55 -16.30 -21.09
N VAL A 12 -11.07 -16.96 -20.03
CA VAL A 12 -11.05 -16.40 -18.66
C VAL A 12 -10.23 -15.12 -18.61
N VAL A 13 -9.05 -15.12 -19.22
CA VAL A 13 -8.17 -13.93 -19.25
C VAL A 13 -8.79 -12.82 -20.10
N ARG A 14 -9.41 -13.18 -21.25
CA ARG A 14 -10.05 -12.20 -22.13
C ARG A 14 -11.21 -11.48 -21.44
N ILE A 15 -12.10 -12.23 -20.79
CA ILE A 15 -13.27 -11.63 -20.14
C ILE A 15 -12.86 -10.76 -18.94
N LEU A 16 -11.81 -11.12 -18.20
CA LEU A 16 -11.26 -10.25 -17.16
C LEU A 16 -10.75 -8.93 -17.74
N ALA A 17 -10.06 -8.99 -18.88
CA ALA A 17 -9.61 -7.78 -19.59
C ALA A 17 -10.79 -6.97 -20.13
N ASP A 18 -11.82 -7.61 -20.67
CA ASP A 18 -13.03 -6.96 -21.16
C ASP A 18 -13.77 -6.25 -20.02
N PHE A 19 -13.86 -6.84 -18.84
CA PHE A 19 -14.44 -6.20 -17.67
C PHE A 19 -13.68 -4.94 -17.26
N LEU A 20 -12.35 -5.01 -17.21
CA LEU A 20 -11.52 -3.85 -16.90
C LEU A 20 -11.65 -2.75 -17.96
N ASN A 21 -11.60 -3.10 -19.23
CA ASN A 21 -11.66 -2.15 -20.34
C ASN A 21 -13.02 -1.44 -20.47
N ASN A 22 -14.09 -2.07 -19.99
CA ASN A 22 -15.45 -1.53 -20.01
C ASN A 22 -15.91 -0.99 -18.65
N GLU A 23 -14.99 -0.89 -17.67
CA GLU A 23 -15.28 -0.40 -16.31
C GLU A 23 -16.44 -1.16 -15.63
N ILE A 24 -16.47 -2.49 -15.82
CA ILE A 24 -17.41 -3.39 -15.16
C ILE A 24 -16.73 -3.94 -13.93
N TYR A 25 -17.19 -3.56 -12.74
CA TYR A 25 -16.58 -3.95 -11.47
C TYR A 25 -17.51 -4.87 -10.69
N PRO A 26 -17.15 -6.15 -10.47
CA PRO A 26 -17.93 -7.06 -9.65
C PRO A 26 -18.15 -6.51 -8.24
N LEU A 27 -19.37 -6.62 -7.72
CA LEU A 27 -19.67 -6.26 -6.33
C LEU A 27 -19.25 -7.40 -5.42
N VAL A 28 -18.28 -7.10 -4.56
CA VAL A 28 -17.76 -8.04 -3.58
C VAL A 28 -18.19 -7.58 -2.19
N PRO A 29 -18.94 -8.41 -1.42
CA PRO A 29 -19.33 -8.07 -0.06
C PRO A 29 -18.12 -7.77 0.82
N ARG A 30 -18.25 -6.75 1.68
CA ARG A 30 -17.18 -6.33 2.59
C ARG A 30 -16.83 -7.38 3.65
N HIS A 31 -17.77 -8.25 3.98
CA HIS A 31 -17.65 -9.28 5.00
C HIS A 31 -18.00 -10.65 4.40
N GLY A 32 -17.46 -11.72 4.97
CA GLY A 32 -17.79 -13.08 4.58
C GLY A 32 -16.60 -14.00 4.36
N SER A 33 -15.42 -13.46 4.12
CA SER A 33 -14.19 -14.26 4.06
C SER A 33 -13.64 -14.53 5.45
N VAL A 34 -13.02 -15.72 5.59
CA VAL A 34 -12.33 -16.15 6.80
C VAL A 34 -10.82 -16.33 6.58
N GLY A 35 -10.32 -15.95 5.41
CA GLY A 35 -8.90 -16.02 5.04
C GLY A 35 -8.40 -17.47 4.82
N ALA A 36 -9.28 -18.48 4.77
CA ALA A 36 -8.89 -19.86 4.52
C ALA A 36 -8.62 -20.08 3.02
N SER A 37 -7.48 -20.67 2.68
CA SER A 37 -7.01 -20.91 1.29
C SER A 37 -6.99 -19.64 0.41
N GLY A 38 -6.70 -18.49 1.00
CA GLY A 38 -6.91 -17.17 0.43
C GLY A 38 -8.34 -16.69 0.66
N ASP A 39 -8.75 -15.68 -0.07
CA ASP A 39 -10.08 -15.08 0.07
C ASP A 39 -11.04 -15.65 -0.99
N LEU A 40 -11.40 -16.93 -0.84
CA LEU A 40 -12.25 -17.67 -1.78
C LEU A 40 -13.59 -16.99 -2.05
N VAL A 41 -14.21 -16.41 -1.04
CA VAL A 41 -15.53 -15.79 -1.15
C VAL A 41 -15.50 -14.60 -2.09
N GLN A 42 -14.52 -13.73 -1.96
CA GLN A 42 -14.37 -12.56 -2.84
C GLN A 42 -14.07 -12.97 -4.27
N LEU A 43 -13.20 -13.96 -4.47
CA LEU A 43 -12.90 -14.50 -5.79
C LEU A 43 -14.13 -15.18 -6.41
N ALA A 44 -14.96 -15.87 -5.61
CA ALA A 44 -16.22 -16.46 -6.09
C ALA A 44 -17.21 -15.39 -6.59
N HIS A 45 -17.32 -14.23 -5.92
CA HIS A 45 -18.14 -13.12 -6.40
C HIS A 45 -17.64 -12.57 -7.74
N ILE A 46 -16.31 -12.48 -7.92
CA ILE A 46 -15.73 -12.09 -9.20
C ILE A 46 -16.07 -13.13 -10.26
N ALA A 47 -15.90 -14.42 -9.98
CA ALA A 47 -16.21 -15.49 -10.91
C ALA A 47 -17.70 -15.52 -11.31
N LEU A 48 -18.64 -15.30 -10.37
CA LEU A 48 -20.07 -15.19 -10.63
C LEU A 48 -20.36 -14.05 -11.63
N ALA A 49 -19.75 -12.89 -11.45
CA ALA A 49 -19.93 -11.78 -12.40
C ALA A 49 -19.47 -12.15 -13.82
N LEU A 50 -18.35 -12.89 -13.94
CA LEU A 50 -17.81 -13.31 -15.25
C LEU A 50 -18.74 -14.28 -15.99
N ILE A 51 -19.53 -15.07 -15.27
CA ILE A 51 -20.52 -15.97 -15.89
C ILE A 51 -21.90 -15.31 -16.10
N GLY A 52 -22.00 -14.00 -15.81
CA GLY A 52 -23.22 -13.23 -15.99
C GLY A 52 -24.20 -13.27 -14.82
N GLU A 53 -23.80 -13.86 -13.71
CA GLU A 53 -24.58 -13.87 -12.46
C GLU A 53 -24.07 -12.79 -11.50
N SER A 54 -24.84 -12.50 -10.40
CA SER A 54 -24.48 -11.45 -9.45
C SER A 54 -24.64 -10.02 -10.02
N GLU A 55 -24.26 -9.03 -9.21
CA GLU A 55 -24.36 -7.62 -9.54
C GLU A 55 -22.96 -7.02 -9.76
N VAL A 56 -22.93 -5.97 -10.58
CA VAL A 56 -21.71 -5.23 -10.88
C VAL A 56 -21.96 -3.72 -10.77
N SER A 57 -20.93 -2.96 -10.46
CA SER A 57 -20.93 -1.52 -10.68
C SER A 57 -20.56 -1.26 -12.13
N PHE A 58 -21.44 -0.60 -12.85
CA PHE A 58 -21.27 -0.26 -14.26
C PHE A 58 -21.77 1.17 -14.50
N ARG A 59 -20.90 2.05 -14.99
CA ARG A 59 -21.22 3.48 -15.26
C ARG A 59 -21.79 4.22 -14.05
N GLY A 60 -21.37 3.84 -12.85
CA GLY A 60 -21.80 4.46 -11.60
C GLY A 60 -23.09 3.90 -11.00
N GLU A 61 -23.72 2.93 -11.66
CA GLU A 61 -24.93 2.25 -11.19
C GLU A 61 -24.65 0.79 -10.85
N VAL A 62 -25.48 0.22 -9.97
CA VAL A 62 -25.46 -1.21 -9.66
C VAL A 62 -26.48 -1.91 -10.53
N VAL A 63 -26.02 -2.81 -11.37
CA VAL A 63 -26.86 -3.54 -12.33
C VAL A 63 -26.50 -5.03 -12.34
N PRO A 64 -27.40 -5.92 -12.82
CA PRO A 64 -27.05 -7.32 -13.06
C PRO A 64 -25.88 -7.44 -14.03
N ALA A 65 -24.94 -8.35 -13.74
CA ALA A 65 -23.75 -8.55 -14.58
C ALA A 65 -24.10 -8.86 -16.04
N ALA A 66 -25.15 -9.68 -16.27
CA ALA A 66 -25.63 -10.00 -17.62
C ALA A 66 -26.08 -8.77 -18.42
N GLU A 67 -26.66 -7.77 -17.77
CA GLU A 67 -27.09 -6.52 -18.44
C GLU A 67 -25.88 -5.67 -18.84
N ALA A 68 -24.91 -5.47 -17.94
CA ALA A 68 -23.68 -4.75 -18.24
C ALA A 68 -22.92 -5.41 -19.39
N MET A 69 -22.77 -6.74 -19.33
CA MET A 69 -22.10 -7.52 -20.37
C MET A 69 -22.80 -7.37 -21.72
N LYS A 70 -24.13 -7.49 -21.75
CA LYS A 70 -24.94 -7.30 -22.98
C LYS A 70 -24.74 -5.90 -23.54
N ALA A 71 -24.74 -4.87 -22.72
CA ALA A 71 -24.52 -3.49 -23.15
C ALA A 71 -23.14 -3.27 -23.80
N CYS A 72 -22.13 -4.08 -23.41
CA CYS A 72 -20.77 -4.03 -23.93
C CYS A 72 -20.47 -5.09 -25.00
N GLY A 73 -21.46 -5.91 -25.40
CA GLY A 73 -21.26 -7.00 -26.37
C GLY A 73 -20.39 -8.15 -25.84
N ILE A 74 -20.28 -8.31 -24.52
CA ILE A 74 -19.49 -9.36 -23.86
C ILE A 74 -20.38 -10.59 -23.67
N THR A 75 -19.88 -11.75 -24.09
CA THR A 75 -20.56 -13.04 -23.85
C THR A 75 -20.14 -13.59 -22.49
N PRO A 76 -21.09 -14.02 -21.64
CA PRO A 76 -20.77 -14.66 -20.38
C PRO A 76 -19.84 -15.86 -20.53
N LEU A 77 -18.90 -15.99 -19.59
CA LEU A 77 -17.94 -17.08 -19.55
C LEU A 77 -18.66 -18.42 -19.35
N ARG A 78 -18.32 -19.38 -20.16
CA ARG A 78 -18.69 -20.78 -19.92
C ARG A 78 -17.53 -21.48 -19.23
N LEU A 79 -17.72 -21.81 -17.95
CA LEU A 79 -16.74 -22.51 -17.15
C LEU A 79 -16.44 -23.90 -17.74
N ARG A 80 -15.17 -24.20 -17.89
CA ARG A 80 -14.66 -25.52 -18.28
C ARG A 80 -14.02 -26.18 -17.08
N ILE A 81 -13.57 -27.43 -17.28
CA ILE A 81 -12.84 -28.16 -16.25
C ILE A 81 -11.69 -27.27 -15.76
N ARG A 82 -11.60 -27.07 -14.46
CA ARG A 82 -10.61 -26.29 -13.73
C ARG A 82 -10.84 -24.76 -13.66
N ASP A 83 -11.53 -24.14 -14.60
CA ASP A 83 -11.72 -22.68 -14.60
C ASP A 83 -12.29 -22.16 -13.28
N GLY A 84 -13.31 -22.84 -12.75
CA GLY A 84 -13.95 -22.45 -11.48
C GLY A 84 -12.98 -22.45 -10.29
N LEU A 85 -12.20 -23.53 -10.16
CA LEU A 85 -11.24 -23.63 -9.05
C LEU A 85 -10.11 -22.61 -9.19
N ALA A 86 -9.56 -22.43 -10.37
CA ALA A 86 -8.48 -21.47 -10.62
C ALA A 86 -8.94 -20.01 -10.44
N LEU A 87 -10.22 -19.71 -10.70
CA LEU A 87 -10.79 -18.38 -10.45
C LEU A 87 -11.03 -18.11 -8.96
N THR A 88 -11.21 -19.13 -8.12
CA THR A 88 -11.64 -18.97 -6.73
C THR A 88 -10.57 -19.31 -5.71
N ASN A 89 -9.53 -20.05 -6.06
CA ASN A 89 -8.53 -20.54 -5.10
C ASN A 89 -7.15 -19.91 -5.36
N GLY A 90 -6.92 -18.76 -4.78
CA GLY A 90 -5.66 -18.03 -4.88
C GLY A 90 -5.58 -16.88 -3.88
N THR A 91 -4.47 -16.17 -3.87
CA THR A 91 -4.21 -15.01 -2.99
C THR A 91 -4.35 -13.66 -3.70
N ALA A 92 -4.89 -13.65 -4.93
CA ALA A 92 -4.98 -12.45 -5.76
C ALA A 92 -5.74 -11.28 -5.09
N VAL A 93 -6.84 -11.58 -4.38
CA VAL A 93 -7.60 -10.55 -3.64
C VAL A 93 -6.80 -10.00 -2.46
N MET A 94 -6.14 -10.88 -1.69
CA MET A 94 -5.28 -10.44 -0.57
C MET A 94 -4.16 -9.53 -1.05
N THR A 95 -3.51 -9.91 -2.13
CA THR A 95 -2.44 -9.11 -2.75
C THR A 95 -2.98 -7.77 -3.24
N GLY A 96 -4.12 -7.75 -3.91
CA GLY A 96 -4.78 -6.52 -4.37
C GLY A 96 -5.15 -5.57 -3.21
N ILE A 97 -5.73 -6.09 -2.14
CA ILE A 97 -6.03 -5.32 -0.91
C ILE A 97 -4.73 -4.81 -0.28
N GLY A 98 -3.71 -5.65 -0.22
CA GLY A 98 -2.39 -5.28 0.30
C GLY A 98 -1.78 -4.10 -0.48
N MET A 99 -1.84 -4.10 -1.81
CA MET A 99 -1.36 -3.02 -2.66
C MET A 99 -2.11 -1.70 -2.42
N VAL A 100 -3.44 -1.74 -2.30
CA VAL A 100 -4.26 -0.56 -1.99
C VAL A 100 -3.93 -0.02 -0.61
N ASN A 101 -3.82 -0.89 0.40
CA ASN A 101 -3.46 -0.50 1.75
C ASN A 101 -2.06 0.10 1.83
N LEU A 102 -1.08 -0.46 1.11
CA LEU A 102 0.27 0.08 1.02
C LEU A 102 0.29 1.49 0.42
N ALA A 103 -0.48 1.72 -0.65
CA ALA A 103 -0.59 3.05 -1.26
C ALA A 103 -1.20 4.07 -0.30
N GLN A 104 -2.22 3.67 0.48
CA GLN A 104 -2.82 4.52 1.50
C GLN A 104 -1.85 4.79 2.67
N ALA A 105 -1.13 3.77 3.13
CA ALA A 105 -0.14 3.92 4.20
C ALA A 105 1.01 4.86 3.80
N ARG A 106 1.46 4.83 2.54
CA ARG A 106 2.43 5.80 2.01
C ARG A 106 1.90 7.23 2.04
N ARG A 107 0.64 7.45 1.65
CA ARG A 107 0.00 8.78 1.76
C ARG A 107 -0.10 9.24 3.20
N LEU A 108 -0.44 8.34 4.13
CA LEU A 108 -0.48 8.67 5.57
C LEU A 108 0.90 9.03 6.11
N LEU A 109 1.96 8.32 5.69
CA LEU A 109 3.33 8.65 6.06
C LEU A 109 3.72 10.06 5.56
N ASP A 110 3.40 10.40 4.31
CA ASP A 110 3.67 11.73 3.76
C ASP A 110 2.94 12.83 4.53
N TRP A 111 1.68 12.58 4.92
CA TRP A 111 0.92 13.50 5.77
C TRP A 111 1.51 13.60 7.18
N ALA A 112 1.97 12.49 7.76
CA ALA A 112 2.60 12.50 9.08
C ALA A 112 3.89 13.34 9.10
N VAL A 113 4.71 13.24 8.05
CA VAL A 113 5.91 14.07 7.89
C VAL A 113 5.54 15.55 7.80
N LYS A 114 4.57 15.91 6.92
CA LYS A 114 4.10 17.30 6.77
C LYS A 114 3.52 17.85 8.07
N ALA A 115 2.65 17.08 8.72
CA ALA A 115 2.05 17.49 10.01
C ALA A 115 3.10 17.70 11.09
N SER A 116 4.13 16.84 11.14
CA SER A 116 5.23 17.03 12.09
C SER A 116 6.01 18.31 11.82
N VAL A 117 6.30 18.64 10.56
CA VAL A 117 6.96 19.92 10.21
C VAL A 117 6.09 21.10 10.62
N MET A 118 4.79 21.08 10.28
CA MET A 118 3.84 22.13 10.67
C MET A 118 3.78 22.33 12.17
N LEU A 119 3.74 21.25 12.96
CA LEU A 119 3.76 21.34 14.43
C LEU A 119 5.06 21.96 14.93
N ASN A 120 6.20 21.60 14.37
CA ASN A 120 7.50 22.18 14.73
C ASN A 120 7.53 23.68 14.42
N GLU A 121 6.95 24.14 13.30
CA GLU A 121 6.83 25.56 12.99
C GLU A 121 5.88 26.29 13.95
N VAL A 122 4.73 25.70 14.29
CA VAL A 122 3.74 26.31 15.22
C VAL A 122 4.35 26.54 16.60
N VAL A 123 5.14 25.59 17.09
CA VAL A 123 5.79 25.69 18.41
C VAL A 123 7.16 26.38 18.34
N GLU A 124 7.57 26.84 17.18
CA GLU A 124 8.87 27.51 16.93
C GLU A 124 10.03 26.69 17.50
N SER A 125 10.06 25.42 17.13
CA SER A 125 11.08 24.46 17.57
C SER A 125 12.44 24.75 16.92
N TYR A 126 13.52 24.19 17.50
CA TYR A 126 14.84 24.22 16.85
C TYR A 126 14.89 23.21 15.70
N ASP A 127 15.63 23.53 14.65
CA ASP A 127 15.76 22.70 13.45
C ASP A 127 16.92 21.68 13.49
N ASP A 128 17.77 21.72 14.51
CA ASP A 128 18.99 20.92 14.64
C ASP A 128 18.72 19.42 14.63
N PHE A 129 17.57 18.95 15.11
CA PHE A 129 17.22 17.52 15.10
C PHE A 129 17.04 16.93 13.70
N MET A 130 16.78 17.78 12.69
CA MET A 130 16.69 17.39 11.29
C MET A 130 18.04 17.47 10.56
N ALA A 131 19.09 18.01 11.21
CA ALA A 131 20.37 18.26 10.58
C ALA A 131 20.95 16.98 9.96
N GLU A 132 21.55 17.11 8.79
CA GLU A 132 22.14 15.99 8.05
C GLU A 132 23.25 15.29 8.85
N PRO A 133 24.24 16.01 9.45
CA PRO A 133 25.31 15.36 10.19
C PRO A 133 24.80 14.53 11.37
N LEU A 134 23.73 15.00 12.04
CA LEU A 134 23.13 14.28 13.16
C LEU A 134 22.48 12.96 12.70
N ASN A 135 21.75 13.00 11.62
CA ASN A 135 21.03 11.82 11.14
C ASN A 135 21.95 10.85 10.38
N ALA A 136 22.98 11.35 9.70
CA ALA A 136 23.97 10.53 9.02
C ALA A 136 24.87 9.69 9.96
N CYS A 137 24.91 10.00 11.25
CA CYS A 137 25.59 9.16 12.25
C CYS A 137 24.92 7.79 12.45
N LYS A 138 23.69 7.60 11.96
CA LYS A 138 22.93 6.35 12.04
C LYS A 138 22.91 5.66 10.69
N LEU A 139 22.95 4.32 10.71
CA LEU A 139 22.87 3.51 9.50
C LEU A 139 21.43 3.21 9.06
N HIS A 140 20.45 3.92 9.62
CA HIS A 140 19.03 3.75 9.32
C HIS A 140 18.62 4.64 8.15
N ALA A 141 18.51 4.05 6.97
CA ALA A 141 18.19 4.77 5.74
C ALA A 141 16.86 5.54 5.81
N GLY A 142 15.84 4.92 6.41
CA GLY A 142 14.53 5.56 6.61
C GLY A 142 14.59 6.79 7.50
N GLN A 143 15.38 6.77 8.58
CA GLN A 143 15.58 7.93 9.44
C GLN A 143 16.24 9.09 8.66
N ILE A 144 17.29 8.79 7.91
CA ILE A 144 18.02 9.77 7.09
C ILE A 144 17.08 10.39 6.05
N GLU A 145 16.28 9.56 5.39
CA GLU A 145 15.33 9.99 4.37
C GLU A 145 14.19 10.84 4.96
N ILE A 146 13.61 10.47 6.09
CA ILE A 146 12.58 11.29 6.74
C ILE A 146 13.16 12.65 7.16
N ALA A 147 14.36 12.68 7.75
CA ALA A 147 15.02 13.94 8.10
C ALA A 147 15.28 14.82 6.85
N ARG A 148 15.66 14.21 5.73
CA ARG A 148 15.82 14.91 4.45
C ARG A 148 14.52 15.54 3.97
N ARG A 149 13.43 14.77 3.94
CA ARG A 149 12.08 15.26 3.55
C ARG A 149 11.62 16.40 4.46
N MET A 150 11.83 16.30 5.77
CA MET A 150 11.49 17.37 6.71
C MET A 150 12.27 18.66 6.38
N ARG A 151 13.58 18.58 6.14
CA ARG A 151 14.39 19.73 5.75
C ARG A 151 13.91 20.38 4.47
N GLU A 152 13.53 19.59 3.47
CA GLU A 152 13.00 20.11 2.19
C GLU A 152 11.67 20.85 2.38
N ILE A 153 10.75 20.29 3.16
CA ILE A 153 9.45 20.91 3.44
C ILE A 153 9.62 22.25 4.14
N CYS A 154 10.55 22.34 5.10
CA CYS A 154 10.77 23.55 5.89
C CYS A 154 11.88 24.48 5.38
N ALA A 155 12.41 24.24 4.18
CA ALA A 155 13.56 25.01 3.64
C ALA A 155 13.29 26.52 3.58
N SER A 156 12.05 26.95 3.38
CA SER A 156 11.65 28.36 3.37
C SER A 156 11.06 28.87 4.68
N SER A 157 11.04 28.03 5.72
CA SER A 157 10.47 28.39 7.03
C SER A 157 11.24 29.53 7.66
N ARG A 158 10.49 30.50 8.22
CA ARG A 158 11.02 31.60 9.03
C ARG A 158 10.66 31.46 10.52
N ARG A 159 10.00 30.36 10.87
CA ARG A 159 9.51 30.11 12.22
C ARG A 159 10.36 29.13 13.01
N LEU A 160 11.09 28.25 12.32
CA LEU A 160 12.03 27.35 12.98
C LEU A 160 13.24 28.13 13.46
N ARG A 161 13.62 27.87 14.72
CA ARG A 161 14.71 28.55 15.39
C ARG A 161 16.03 27.88 15.07
N LYS A 162 17.08 28.67 15.01
CA LYS A 162 18.47 28.23 14.88
C LYS A 162 19.13 28.22 16.25
N ARG A 163 19.53 27.06 16.72
CA ARG A 163 20.19 26.92 18.02
C ARG A 163 21.46 27.78 18.13
N GLU A 164 22.23 27.82 17.06
CA GLU A 164 23.45 28.60 16.99
C GLU A 164 23.24 30.08 17.25
N THR A 165 22.18 30.66 16.68
CA THR A 165 21.88 32.09 16.81
C THR A 165 21.14 32.43 18.09
N GLU A 166 20.37 31.52 18.66
CA GLU A 166 19.51 31.84 19.80
C GLU A 166 20.06 31.36 21.15
N LEU A 167 20.76 30.21 21.17
CA LEU A 167 21.32 29.67 22.41
C LEU A 167 22.81 29.98 22.61
N TYR A 168 23.57 30.12 21.52
CA TYR A 168 25.03 30.25 21.62
C TYR A 168 25.54 31.65 21.22
N SER A 169 24.68 32.54 20.75
CA SER A 169 25.07 33.92 20.37
C SER A 169 25.03 34.91 21.53
N GLY A 170 24.49 34.53 22.69
CA GLY A 170 24.39 35.40 23.85
C GLY A 170 25.58 35.27 24.78
N ASP A 171 25.87 36.36 25.52
CA ASP A 171 26.84 36.36 26.59
C ASP A 171 26.42 35.31 27.66
N THR A 172 27.20 34.24 27.76
CA THR A 172 26.99 33.14 28.72
C THR A 172 27.48 33.47 30.11
N GLY A 173 27.86 34.72 30.35
CA GLY A 173 28.75 35.14 31.49
C GLY A 173 28.03 35.15 32.77
N GLU A 174 26.99 34.78 33.26
CA GLU A 174 26.59 34.77 34.67
C GLU A 174 25.24 34.13 35.01
N ALA A 175 24.47 33.65 34.02
CA ALA A 175 23.18 33.06 34.33
C ALA A 175 23.36 31.54 34.62
N PRO A 176 23.08 31.09 35.87
CA PRO A 176 23.21 29.66 36.21
C PRO A 176 22.10 28.78 35.62
N THR A 177 21.16 29.37 34.87
CA THR A 177 20.02 28.67 34.31
C THR A 177 19.66 29.21 32.94
N PHE A 178 19.32 28.32 32.01
CA PHE A 178 18.77 28.70 30.70
C PHE A 178 17.39 29.34 30.86
N LYS A 179 17.18 30.54 30.32
CA LYS A 179 15.89 31.26 30.33
C LYS A 179 14.84 30.63 29.41
N HIS A 180 15.29 29.82 28.46
CA HIS A 180 14.44 29.19 27.42
C HIS A 180 14.59 27.67 27.44
N LYS A 181 13.59 26.98 26.93
CA LYS A 181 13.59 25.53 26.82
C LYS A 181 14.72 25.09 25.88
N VAL A 182 15.62 24.26 26.36
CA VAL A 182 16.82 23.83 25.64
C VAL A 182 16.52 22.81 24.54
N GLN A 183 15.49 21.99 24.72
CA GLN A 183 15.13 20.94 23.74
C GLN A 183 13.61 20.87 23.53
N PRO A 184 13.15 20.65 22.28
CA PRO A 184 11.77 20.27 22.00
C PRO A 184 11.43 18.91 22.63
N TYR A 185 10.15 18.61 22.78
CA TYR A 185 9.68 17.31 23.24
C TYR A 185 10.07 16.20 22.26
N TYR A 186 10.18 14.96 22.73
CA TYR A 186 10.46 13.80 21.87
C TYR A 186 9.47 13.65 20.72
N SER A 187 8.18 13.87 20.97
CA SER A 187 7.12 13.86 19.95
C SER A 187 7.34 14.83 18.79
N LEU A 188 8.17 15.85 18.98
CA LEU A 188 8.54 16.81 17.93
C LEU A 188 9.88 16.45 17.29
N ARG A 189 10.93 16.29 18.12
CA ARG A 189 12.31 16.12 17.63
C ARG A 189 12.68 14.71 17.19
N CYS A 190 11.93 13.70 17.64
CA CYS A 190 12.22 12.30 17.27
C CYS A 190 11.40 11.79 16.08
N THR A 191 10.77 12.69 15.30
CA THR A 191 10.02 12.31 14.09
C THR A 191 10.85 11.48 13.13
N PRO A 192 12.11 11.81 12.79
CA PRO A 192 12.93 10.96 11.94
C PRO A 192 13.11 9.55 12.47
N GLN A 193 13.33 9.40 13.77
CA GLN A 193 13.52 8.10 14.44
C GLN A 193 12.22 7.29 14.54
N ILE A 194 11.07 7.97 14.59
CA ILE A 194 9.74 7.33 14.68
C ILE A 194 9.25 6.90 13.29
N LEU A 195 9.31 7.80 12.32
CA LEU A 195 8.78 7.55 10.98
C LEU A 195 9.77 6.85 10.04
N GLY A 196 11.06 6.87 10.34
CA GLY A 196 12.08 6.15 9.58
C GLY A 196 11.81 4.64 9.50
N PRO A 197 11.65 3.94 10.61
CA PRO A 197 11.29 2.52 10.61
C PRO A 197 9.97 2.22 9.91
N VAL A 198 9.00 3.15 9.97
CA VAL A 198 7.74 3.01 9.23
C VAL A 198 8.00 3.03 7.72
N LEU A 199 8.82 3.96 7.23
CA LEU A 199 9.21 4.01 5.82
C LEU A 199 9.88 2.71 5.38
N GLU A 200 10.88 2.23 6.11
CA GLU A 200 11.59 0.98 5.80
C GLU A 200 10.65 -0.23 5.79
N THR A 201 9.69 -0.28 6.72
CA THR A 201 8.67 -1.33 6.76
C THR A 201 7.76 -1.30 5.54
N LEU A 202 7.33 -0.11 5.10
CA LEU A 202 6.51 0.04 3.89
C LEU A 202 7.27 -0.35 2.62
N GLU A 203 8.56 -0.03 2.53
CA GLU A 203 9.43 -0.44 1.42
C GLU A 203 9.60 -1.97 1.38
N GLN A 204 9.79 -2.60 2.52
CA GLN A 204 9.86 -4.06 2.61
C GLN A 204 8.53 -4.72 2.26
N ALA A 205 7.40 -4.17 2.72
CA ALA A 205 6.06 -4.65 2.38
C ALA A 205 5.79 -4.54 0.87
N GLU A 206 6.20 -3.43 0.24
CA GLU A 206 6.09 -3.26 -1.21
C GLU A 206 6.85 -4.34 -1.97
N LYS A 207 8.08 -4.60 -1.57
CA LYS A 207 8.91 -5.64 -2.19
C LYS A 207 8.22 -7.01 -2.13
N ILE A 208 7.69 -7.39 -0.96
CA ILE A 208 6.98 -8.65 -0.77
C ILE A 208 5.72 -8.70 -1.64
N LEU A 209 4.93 -7.62 -1.68
CA LEU A 209 3.71 -7.56 -2.49
C LEU A 209 4.00 -7.63 -4.00
N VAL A 210 5.08 -6.99 -4.46
CA VAL A 210 5.50 -7.06 -5.86
C VAL A 210 5.97 -8.47 -6.22
N GLU A 211 6.68 -9.15 -5.33
CA GLU A 211 7.07 -10.55 -5.51
C GLU A 211 5.85 -11.46 -5.59
N GLU A 212 4.88 -11.30 -4.68
CA GLU A 212 3.63 -12.09 -4.69
C GLU A 212 2.78 -11.80 -5.93
N PHE A 213 2.64 -10.53 -6.32
CA PHE A 213 1.90 -10.12 -7.51
C PHE A 213 2.45 -10.76 -8.80
N ASN A 214 3.76 -10.97 -8.89
CA ASN A 214 4.42 -11.59 -10.03
C ASN A 214 4.57 -13.11 -9.88
N SER A 215 4.13 -13.67 -8.78
CA SER A 215 4.19 -15.11 -8.52
C SER A 215 2.95 -15.83 -9.02
N VAL A 216 3.02 -17.16 -9.07
CA VAL A 216 1.87 -18.01 -9.34
C VAL A 216 1.16 -18.28 -8.00
N ASP A 217 -0.09 -17.85 -7.90
CA ASP A 217 -0.91 -17.98 -6.70
C ASP A 217 -2.02 -19.04 -6.79
N ASP A 218 -2.19 -19.64 -7.96
CA ASP A 218 -3.18 -20.70 -8.19
C ASP A 218 -2.93 -21.96 -7.37
N ASN A 219 -3.99 -22.65 -7.01
CA ASN A 219 -3.94 -23.98 -6.39
C ASN A 219 -5.03 -24.89 -6.97
N PRO A 220 -4.63 -26.06 -7.54
CA PRO A 220 -3.27 -26.56 -7.76
C PRO A 220 -2.57 -25.87 -8.95
N VAL A 221 -1.25 -25.89 -8.94
CA VAL A 221 -0.41 -25.42 -10.05
C VAL A 221 -0.27 -26.52 -11.09
N VAL A 222 -0.34 -26.18 -12.38
CA VAL A 222 -0.11 -27.08 -13.50
C VAL A 222 1.35 -27.00 -13.93
N ASP A 223 2.05 -28.12 -13.98
CA ASP A 223 3.40 -28.20 -14.52
C ASP A 223 3.41 -28.37 -16.06
N GLN A 224 4.60 -28.26 -16.66
CA GLN A 224 4.78 -28.38 -18.10
C GLN A 224 4.44 -29.77 -18.66
N ILE A 225 4.31 -30.79 -17.80
CA ILE A 225 4.00 -32.18 -18.17
C ILE A 225 2.48 -32.45 -18.03
N GLY A 226 1.69 -31.42 -17.68
CA GLY A 226 0.23 -31.54 -17.50
C GLY A 226 -0.17 -32.18 -16.16
N ARG A 227 0.75 -32.32 -15.20
CA ARG A 227 0.46 -32.78 -13.84
C ARG A 227 0.03 -31.61 -12.98
N ALA A 228 -1.13 -31.76 -12.31
CA ALA A 228 -1.56 -30.83 -11.30
C ALA A 228 -0.90 -31.17 -9.96
N SER A 229 -0.25 -30.22 -9.32
CA SER A 229 0.27 -30.35 -7.96
C SER A 229 -0.34 -29.29 -7.05
N CYS A 230 -0.86 -29.73 -5.89
CA CYS A 230 -1.31 -28.81 -4.86
C CYS A 230 -0.08 -28.24 -4.13
N ARG A 231 -0.01 -26.94 -3.99
CA ARG A 231 0.83 -26.29 -2.99
C ARG A 231 0.05 -26.32 -1.67
N GLU A 232 0.55 -27.03 -0.68
CA GLU A 232 0.13 -26.78 0.69
C GLU A 232 0.68 -25.39 1.05
N ARG A 233 -0.22 -24.46 1.29
CA ARG A 233 0.14 -23.17 1.90
C ARG A 233 -0.02 -23.33 3.40
N VAL A 234 1.08 -23.32 4.10
CA VAL A 234 1.13 -23.21 5.56
C VAL A 234 0.83 -21.77 5.94
#